data_a55f53edfd0c9358424d7e710b0fd71e
#
_entry.id   a55f53edfd0c9358424d7e710b0fd71e
#
_cell.length_a   1.000
_cell.length_b   1.000
_cell.length_c   1.000
_cell.angle_alpha   90.00
_cell.angle_beta   90.00
_cell.angle_gamma   90.00
#
_symmetry.space_group_name_H-M   'P 1'
#
loop_
_entity.id
_entity.type
_entity.pdbx_description
1 polymer ?
#
loop_
_entity_poly.entity_id
_entity_poly.type
_entity_poly.pdbx_seq_one_letter_code
_entity_poly.pdbx_strand_id
1 'polypeptide(L)'
;LLVAVKQVTKKAIYVETRNFNDYSIWRDIFEQCGFQYQPHLNFHVDTTQPWETIENNIGKHRRKYIRLSYRDGVEVELKPTLQQVEEYYAVLQDLYRTKVKMPLQPWSFFERLYRLPSCKYLLVLYNHQVVGGSICMTLKNHGVYEWYACGKDGIYRNIHPSSVTKYIG
;
A
#
# COMPACT_ATOMS: atom_id res chain seq x y z
N LEU A 1 9.15 -13.28 -23.91
CA LEU A 1 9.04 -13.16 -22.44
C LEU A 1 7.86 -13.97 -21.91
N LEU A 2 6.59 -13.69 -22.32
CA LEU A 2 5.38 -14.37 -21.78
C LEU A 2 5.41 -15.90 -21.96
N VAL A 3 5.87 -16.39 -23.11
CA VAL A 3 6.05 -17.82 -23.36
C VAL A 3 7.08 -18.42 -22.39
N ALA A 4 8.20 -17.72 -22.16
CA ALA A 4 9.20 -18.18 -21.20
C ALA A 4 8.67 -18.21 -19.76
N VAL A 5 7.88 -17.21 -19.35
CA VAL A 5 7.21 -17.21 -18.05
C VAL A 5 6.33 -18.46 -17.90
N LYS A 6 5.50 -18.78 -18.89
CA LYS A 6 4.67 -20.01 -18.86
C LYS A 6 5.50 -21.29 -18.77
N GLN A 7 6.66 -21.33 -19.39
CA GLN A 7 7.55 -22.50 -19.31
C GLN A 7 8.12 -22.73 -17.92
N VAL A 8 8.57 -21.65 -17.24
CA VAL A 8 9.16 -21.75 -15.90
C VAL A 8 8.11 -21.90 -14.80
N THR A 9 6.86 -21.54 -15.08
CA THR A 9 5.74 -21.59 -14.11
C THR A 9 4.79 -22.77 -14.34
N LYS A 10 5.20 -23.82 -15.06
CA LYS A 10 4.35 -24.98 -15.39
C LYS A 10 3.65 -25.65 -14.19
N LYS A 11 4.22 -25.55 -12.98
CA LYS A 11 3.66 -26.10 -11.75
C LYS A 11 2.77 -25.14 -10.99
N ALA A 12 2.64 -23.88 -11.44
CA ALA A 12 1.78 -22.90 -10.81
C ALA A 12 0.32 -23.16 -11.19
N ILE A 13 -0.59 -22.96 -10.23
CA ILE A 13 -2.05 -23.08 -10.44
C ILE A 13 -2.51 -21.97 -11.39
N TYR A 14 -1.99 -20.76 -11.24
CA TYR A 14 -2.20 -19.62 -12.14
C TYR A 14 -0.98 -18.70 -12.14
N VAL A 15 -0.88 -17.87 -13.16
CA VAL A 15 0.14 -16.81 -13.29
C VAL A 15 -0.57 -15.51 -13.56
N GLU A 16 -0.30 -14.52 -12.74
CA GLU A 16 -0.85 -13.16 -12.87
C GLU A 16 0.28 -12.17 -13.13
N THR A 17 0.05 -11.26 -14.08
CA THR A 17 0.91 -10.08 -14.29
C THR A 17 0.06 -8.84 -14.04
N ARG A 18 0.54 -7.94 -13.20
CA ARG A 18 -0.10 -6.64 -12.95
C ARG A 18 0.71 -5.54 -13.58
N ASN A 19 0.05 -4.72 -14.38
CA ASN A 19 0.68 -3.61 -15.07
C ASN A 19 0.12 -2.30 -14.52
N PHE A 20 1.00 -1.35 -14.17
CA PHE A 20 0.61 -0.04 -13.65
C PHE A 20 0.17 0.92 -14.75
N ASN A 21 0.68 0.73 -15.96
CA ASN A 21 0.31 1.51 -17.12
C ASN A 21 -0.77 0.79 -17.94
N ASP A 22 -1.38 1.49 -18.88
CA ASP A 22 -2.32 0.90 -19.82
C ASP A 22 -1.57 0.00 -20.81
N TYR A 23 -1.81 -1.30 -20.69
CA TYR A 23 -1.27 -2.34 -21.57
C TYR A 23 -2.33 -2.89 -22.53
N SER A 24 -3.46 -2.22 -22.70
CA SER A 24 -4.54 -2.64 -23.59
C SER A 24 -4.08 -2.81 -25.05
N ILE A 25 -3.12 -1.99 -25.48
CA ILE A 25 -2.50 -2.10 -26.82
C ILE A 25 -1.75 -3.42 -27.06
N TRP A 26 -1.37 -4.12 -25.99
CA TRP A 26 -0.68 -5.42 -26.07
C TRP A 26 -1.61 -6.60 -25.76
N ARG A 27 -2.92 -6.34 -25.62
CA ARG A 27 -3.90 -7.35 -25.23
C ARG A 27 -3.84 -8.59 -26.09
N ASP A 28 -3.84 -8.42 -27.41
CA ASP A 28 -3.83 -9.54 -28.36
C ASP A 28 -2.59 -10.43 -28.19
N ILE A 29 -1.43 -9.84 -27.88
CA ILE A 29 -0.20 -10.60 -27.63
C ILE A 29 -0.33 -11.43 -26.34
N PHE A 30 -0.92 -10.87 -25.29
CA PHE A 30 -1.18 -11.61 -24.06
C PHE A 30 -2.17 -12.74 -24.30
N GLU A 31 -3.25 -12.51 -25.02
CA GLU A 31 -4.27 -13.52 -25.36
C GLU A 31 -3.69 -14.65 -26.23
N GLN A 32 -2.87 -14.33 -27.24
CA GLN A 32 -2.15 -15.34 -28.04
C GLN A 32 -1.22 -16.20 -27.18
N CYS A 33 -0.67 -15.65 -26.11
CA CYS A 33 0.11 -16.39 -25.13
C CYS A 33 -0.75 -17.14 -24.10
N GLY A 34 -2.10 -17.09 -24.20
CA GLY A 34 -3.04 -17.78 -23.33
C GLY A 34 -3.25 -17.10 -21.98
N PHE A 35 -3.05 -15.79 -21.89
CA PHE A 35 -3.46 -14.98 -20.74
C PHE A 35 -4.85 -14.40 -20.99
N GLN A 36 -5.62 -14.20 -19.92
CA GLN A 36 -6.90 -13.51 -19.98
C GLN A 36 -6.72 -12.10 -19.41
N TYR A 37 -7.26 -11.11 -20.12
CA TYR A 37 -7.26 -9.73 -19.64
C TYR A 37 -8.30 -9.53 -18.55
N GLN A 38 -7.87 -8.97 -17.42
CA GLN A 38 -8.73 -8.57 -16.31
C GLN A 38 -8.56 -7.05 -16.12
N PRO A 39 -9.60 -6.22 -16.37
CA PRO A 39 -9.51 -4.79 -16.15
C PRO A 39 -9.40 -4.48 -14.66
N HIS A 40 -8.42 -3.67 -14.28
CA HIS A 40 -8.26 -3.12 -12.95
C HIS A 40 -8.11 -1.61 -13.03
N LEU A 41 -8.68 -0.91 -12.07
CA LEU A 41 -8.49 0.53 -11.92
C LEU A 41 -7.22 0.79 -11.09
N ASN A 42 -6.33 1.60 -11.64
CA ASN A 42 -5.19 2.15 -10.92
C ASN A 42 -5.46 3.63 -10.62
N PHE A 43 -5.03 4.08 -9.46
CA PHE A 43 -5.02 5.49 -9.10
C PHE A 43 -3.58 5.98 -9.15
N HIS A 44 -3.33 6.95 -10.02
CA HIS A 44 -2.03 7.60 -10.12
C HIS A 44 -2.15 9.01 -9.55
N VAL A 45 -1.19 9.36 -8.70
CA VAL A 45 -1.01 10.73 -8.21
C VAL A 45 0.26 11.26 -8.87
N ASP A 46 0.13 12.35 -9.62
CA ASP A 46 1.28 13.03 -10.19
C ASP A 46 1.99 13.84 -9.10
N THR A 47 3.07 13.26 -8.59
CA THR A 47 3.89 13.86 -7.53
C THR A 47 4.87 14.92 -8.04
N THR A 48 4.89 15.22 -9.34
CA THR A 48 5.65 16.35 -9.90
C THR A 48 4.92 17.68 -9.71
N GLN A 49 3.63 17.65 -9.39
CA GLN A 49 2.84 18.83 -9.08
C GLN A 49 3.26 19.47 -7.76
N PRO A 50 3.07 20.80 -7.59
CA PRO A 50 3.24 21.44 -6.30
C PRO A 50 2.38 20.78 -5.22
N TRP A 51 2.93 20.65 -4.02
CA TRP A 51 2.23 20.03 -2.90
C TRP A 51 0.84 20.60 -2.64
N GLU A 52 0.70 21.91 -2.72
CA GLU A 52 -0.59 22.61 -2.55
C GLU A 52 -1.65 22.12 -3.55
N THR A 53 -1.25 21.85 -4.80
CA THR A 53 -2.15 21.29 -5.82
C THR A 53 -2.59 19.88 -5.45
N ILE A 54 -1.65 19.04 -5.00
CA ILE A 54 -1.94 17.67 -4.57
C ILE A 54 -2.88 17.68 -3.37
N GLU A 55 -2.58 18.51 -2.36
CA GLU A 55 -3.40 18.63 -1.15
C GLU A 55 -4.82 19.12 -1.44
N ASN A 56 -4.98 20.08 -2.36
CA ASN A 56 -6.28 20.59 -2.76
C ASN A 56 -7.13 19.55 -3.49
N ASN A 57 -6.53 18.58 -4.15
CA ASN A 57 -7.22 17.47 -4.78
C ASN A 57 -7.70 16.41 -3.78
N ILE A 58 -7.23 16.44 -2.53
CA ILE A 58 -7.75 15.57 -1.47
C ILE A 58 -9.17 16.02 -1.11
N GLY A 59 -10.12 15.10 -1.14
CA GLY A 59 -11.53 15.39 -0.83
C GLY A 59 -11.71 16.03 0.54
N LYS A 60 -12.63 17.01 0.65
CA LYS A 60 -12.89 17.84 1.84
C LYS A 60 -13.04 17.03 3.15
N HIS A 61 -13.78 15.91 3.09
CA HIS A 61 -13.97 15.05 4.28
C HIS A 61 -12.65 14.40 4.72
N ARG A 62 -11.83 13.94 3.78
CA ARG A 62 -10.53 13.34 4.06
C ARG A 62 -9.59 14.36 4.70
N ARG A 63 -9.49 15.57 4.14
CA ARG A 63 -8.72 16.67 4.74
C ARG A 63 -9.18 17.01 6.17
N LYS A 64 -10.49 16.98 6.43
CA LYS A 64 -11.03 17.16 7.79
C LYS A 64 -10.54 16.06 8.73
N TYR A 65 -10.61 14.80 8.33
CA TYR A 65 -10.18 13.66 9.15
C TYR A 65 -8.67 13.68 9.43
N ILE A 66 -7.86 14.03 8.46
CA ILE A 66 -6.41 14.21 8.62
C ILE A 66 -6.14 15.30 9.67
N ARG A 67 -6.75 16.49 9.51
CA ARG A 67 -6.58 17.60 10.47
C ARG A 67 -7.03 17.26 11.88
N LEU A 68 -8.16 16.56 12.03
CA LEU A 68 -8.64 16.09 13.33
C LEU A 68 -7.64 15.14 13.97
N SER A 69 -7.13 14.18 13.22
CA SER A 69 -6.17 13.20 13.72
C SER A 69 -4.89 13.87 14.24
N TYR A 70 -4.30 14.78 13.45
CA TYR A 70 -3.11 15.52 13.89
C TYR A 70 -3.38 16.41 15.10
N ARG A 71 -4.51 17.14 15.12
CA ARG A 71 -4.91 17.98 16.24
C ARG A 71 -5.03 17.17 17.54
N ASP A 72 -5.56 15.96 17.45
CA ASP A 72 -5.86 15.11 18.60
C ASP A 72 -4.68 14.14 18.92
N GLY A 73 -3.48 14.40 18.38
CA GLY A 73 -2.21 13.80 18.83
C GLY A 73 -1.74 12.58 18.03
N VAL A 74 -2.18 12.44 16.77
CA VAL A 74 -1.57 11.46 15.86
C VAL A 74 -0.19 11.92 15.44
N GLU A 75 0.77 11.00 15.51
CA GLU A 75 2.14 11.16 15.06
C GLU A 75 2.43 10.24 13.87
N VAL A 76 3.44 10.60 13.08
CA VAL A 76 3.89 9.81 11.92
C VAL A 76 5.33 9.39 12.12
N GLU A 77 5.61 8.10 11.99
CA GLU A 77 6.94 7.54 12.05
C GLU A 77 7.38 7.07 10.65
N LEU A 78 8.43 7.72 10.11
CA LEU A 78 8.97 7.45 8.78
C LEU A 78 10.21 6.54 8.79
N LYS A 79 10.77 6.30 9.98
CA LYS A 79 11.92 5.42 10.21
C LYS A 79 11.67 4.48 11.38
N PRO A 80 10.61 3.68 11.30
CA PRO A 80 10.21 2.85 12.42
C PRO A 80 11.28 1.84 12.81
N THR A 81 11.29 1.48 14.07
CA THR A 81 12.06 0.34 14.58
C THR A 81 11.43 -0.98 14.12
N LEU A 82 12.20 -2.06 14.16
CA LEU A 82 11.67 -3.39 13.82
C LEU A 82 10.49 -3.79 14.73
N GLN A 83 10.53 -3.40 16.01
CA GLN A 83 9.42 -3.61 16.94
C GLN A 83 8.15 -2.90 16.49
N GLN A 84 8.23 -1.64 16.06
CA GLN A 84 7.08 -0.90 15.54
C GLN A 84 6.54 -1.53 14.24
N VAL A 85 7.42 -2.09 13.41
CA VAL A 85 7.00 -2.84 12.21
C VAL A 85 6.26 -4.13 12.59
N GLU A 86 6.66 -4.81 13.67
CA GLU A 86 5.95 -5.98 14.20
C GLU A 86 4.56 -5.60 14.74
N GLU A 87 4.45 -4.46 15.45
CA GLU A 87 3.16 -3.92 15.88
C GLU A 87 2.25 -3.60 14.68
N TYR A 88 2.80 -2.97 13.63
CA TYR A 88 2.09 -2.73 12.37
C TYR A 88 1.61 -4.04 11.73
N TYR A 89 2.45 -5.07 11.70
CA TYR A 89 2.08 -6.37 11.16
C TYR A 89 0.89 -6.99 11.91
N ALA A 90 0.85 -6.84 13.23
CA ALA A 90 -0.30 -7.29 14.03
C ALA A 90 -1.60 -6.56 13.66
N VAL A 91 -1.54 -5.23 13.41
CA VAL A 91 -2.69 -4.46 12.89
C VAL A 91 -3.14 -4.96 11.52
N LEU A 92 -2.18 -5.23 10.66
CA LEU A 92 -2.44 -5.74 9.31
C LEU A 92 -3.04 -7.15 9.34
N GLN A 93 -2.53 -8.04 10.21
CA GLN A 93 -3.10 -9.38 10.42
C GLN A 93 -4.57 -9.33 10.86
N ASP A 94 -4.89 -8.45 11.79
CA ASP A 94 -6.28 -8.29 12.25
C ASP A 94 -7.19 -7.82 11.10
N LEU A 95 -6.74 -6.85 10.30
CA LEU A 95 -7.45 -6.39 9.11
C LEU A 95 -7.71 -7.54 8.12
N TYR A 96 -6.67 -8.34 7.82
CA TYR A 96 -6.77 -9.45 6.87
C TYR A 96 -7.69 -10.55 7.39
N ARG A 97 -7.62 -10.87 8.67
CA ARG A 97 -8.46 -11.87 9.32
C ARG A 97 -9.94 -11.45 9.35
N THR A 98 -10.21 -10.18 9.67
CA THR A 98 -11.59 -9.72 9.98
C THR A 98 -12.32 -9.17 8.75
N LYS A 99 -11.64 -8.45 7.87
CA LYS A 99 -12.25 -7.71 6.75
C LYS A 99 -11.84 -8.24 5.37
N VAL A 100 -10.53 -8.38 5.11
CA VAL A 100 -10.04 -8.79 3.79
C VAL A 100 -10.35 -10.25 3.52
N LYS A 101 -10.23 -11.10 4.56
CA LYS A 101 -10.50 -12.56 4.51
C LYS A 101 -9.67 -13.30 3.44
N MET A 102 -8.45 -12.84 3.23
CA MET A 102 -7.46 -13.46 2.35
C MET A 102 -6.19 -13.80 3.15
N PRO A 103 -5.41 -14.78 2.72
CA PRO A 103 -4.12 -15.07 3.34
C PRO A 103 -3.20 -13.84 3.30
N LEU A 104 -2.59 -13.52 4.45
CA LEU A 104 -1.53 -12.56 4.55
C LEU A 104 -0.18 -13.27 4.51
N GLN A 105 0.82 -12.67 3.90
CA GLN A 105 2.19 -13.18 3.93
C GLN A 105 2.70 -13.32 5.37
N PRO A 106 3.58 -14.30 5.64
CA PRO A 106 4.11 -14.51 7.00
C PRO A 106 5.02 -13.36 7.43
N TRP A 107 5.22 -13.21 8.74
CA TRP A 107 6.09 -12.17 9.32
C TRP A 107 7.47 -12.10 8.65
N SER A 108 8.10 -13.25 8.36
CA SER A 108 9.41 -13.30 7.70
C SER A 108 9.47 -12.58 6.35
N PHE A 109 8.35 -12.46 5.65
CA PHE A 109 8.25 -11.66 4.43
C PHE A 109 8.36 -10.16 4.74
N PHE A 110 7.61 -9.69 5.73
CA PHE A 110 7.60 -8.27 6.14
C PHE A 110 8.93 -7.85 6.76
N GLU A 111 9.54 -8.72 7.56
CA GLU A 111 10.88 -8.50 8.11
C GLU A 111 11.95 -8.35 7.00
N ARG A 112 11.86 -9.16 5.94
CA ARG A 112 12.75 -9.01 4.77
C ARG A 112 12.52 -7.70 4.04
N LEU A 113 11.26 -7.30 3.85
CA LEU A 113 10.92 -6.01 3.23
C LEU A 113 11.51 -4.84 4.03
N TYR A 114 11.46 -4.90 5.36
CA TYR A 114 12.03 -3.86 6.24
C TYR A 114 13.53 -3.63 6.00
N ARG A 115 14.25 -4.67 5.61
CA ARG A 115 15.69 -4.60 5.31
C ARG A 115 16.01 -4.07 3.91
N LEU A 116 15.01 -3.90 3.04
CA LEU A 116 15.23 -3.44 1.67
C LEU A 116 15.26 -1.90 1.62
N PRO A 117 16.32 -1.28 1.07
CA PRO A 117 16.40 0.17 0.94
C PRO A 117 15.26 0.80 0.13
N SER A 118 14.72 0.05 -0.85
CA SER A 118 13.60 0.47 -1.70
C SER A 118 12.23 0.31 -1.05
N CYS A 119 12.15 -0.30 0.14
CA CYS A 119 10.92 -0.46 0.89
C CYS A 119 10.87 0.56 2.03
N LYS A 120 9.78 1.30 2.14
CA LYS A 120 9.55 2.27 3.22
C LYS A 120 8.32 1.86 4.00
N TYR A 121 8.46 1.82 5.30
CA TYR A 121 7.37 1.69 6.25
C TYR A 121 7.00 3.07 6.75
N LEU A 122 5.77 3.47 6.54
CA LEU A 122 5.20 4.74 6.99
C LEU A 122 4.14 4.41 8.03
N LEU A 123 4.41 4.65 9.30
CA LEU A 123 3.53 4.25 10.38
C LEU A 123 2.80 5.44 10.99
N VAL A 124 1.59 5.19 11.42
CA VAL A 124 0.72 6.14 12.12
C VAL A 124 0.62 5.69 13.57
N LEU A 125 1.02 6.57 14.49
CA LEU A 125 1.03 6.33 15.92
C LEU A 125 -0.02 7.19 16.63
N TYR A 126 -0.58 6.65 17.67
CA TYR A 126 -1.42 7.37 18.62
C TYR A 126 -1.17 6.85 20.03
N ASN A 127 -0.89 7.75 20.99
CA ASN A 127 -0.44 7.39 22.33
C ASN A 127 0.73 6.38 22.32
N HIS A 128 1.74 6.63 21.47
CA HIS A 128 2.93 5.80 21.27
C HIS A 128 2.67 4.37 20.78
N GLN A 129 1.44 4.06 20.35
CA GLN A 129 1.07 2.75 19.77
C GLN A 129 0.87 2.87 18.27
N VAL A 130 1.24 1.86 17.52
CA VAL A 130 0.97 1.79 16.09
C VAL A 130 -0.52 1.52 15.87
N VAL A 131 -1.21 2.49 15.24
CA VAL A 131 -2.64 2.42 14.94
C VAL A 131 -2.93 2.28 13.45
N GLY A 132 -1.92 2.38 12.61
CA GLY A 132 -2.03 2.21 11.16
C GLY A 132 -0.70 2.43 10.47
N GLY A 133 -0.72 2.39 9.15
CA GLY A 133 0.45 2.63 8.33
C GLY A 133 0.35 1.98 6.96
N SER A 134 1.40 2.17 6.17
CA SER A 134 1.55 1.54 4.86
C SER A 134 2.98 1.11 4.59
N ILE A 135 3.11 0.19 3.64
CA ILE A 135 4.37 -0.19 3.04
C ILE A 135 4.41 0.40 1.64
N CYS A 136 5.43 1.17 1.36
CA CYS A 136 5.64 1.80 0.07
C CYS A 136 6.91 1.24 -0.59
N MET A 137 6.77 0.72 -1.80
CA MET A 137 7.89 0.32 -2.64
C MET A 137 8.30 1.49 -3.51
N THR A 138 9.57 1.87 -3.46
CA THR A 138 10.09 3.01 -4.22
C THR A 138 10.94 2.53 -5.38
N LEU A 139 10.68 3.09 -6.56
CA LEU A 139 11.55 2.95 -7.72
C LEU A 139 12.15 4.31 -8.03
N LYS A 140 13.45 4.44 -7.83
CA LYS A 140 14.16 5.72 -7.96
C LYS A 140 13.85 6.38 -9.31
N ASN A 141 13.44 7.66 -9.26
CA ASN A 141 13.08 8.49 -10.41
C ASN A 141 11.87 8.00 -11.24
N HIS A 142 11.10 7.01 -10.76
CA HIS A 142 9.95 6.49 -11.48
C HIS A 142 8.65 6.57 -10.69
N GLY A 143 8.69 6.28 -9.39
CA GLY A 143 7.47 6.36 -8.60
C GLY A 143 7.53 5.60 -7.29
N VAL A 144 6.42 5.70 -6.58
CA VAL A 144 6.16 4.99 -5.32
C VAL A 144 4.89 4.16 -5.49
N TYR A 145 4.94 2.93 -5.04
CA TYR A 145 3.79 2.04 -5.00
C TYR A 145 3.42 1.72 -3.56
N GLU A 146 2.25 2.19 -3.13
CA GLU A 146 1.69 1.82 -1.84
C GLU A 146 1.13 0.39 -1.94
N TRP A 147 1.69 -0.54 -1.16
CA TRP A 147 1.38 -1.97 -1.28
C TRP A 147 0.43 -2.46 -0.20
N TYR A 148 0.87 -2.43 1.06
CA TYR A 148 0.03 -2.82 2.19
C TYR A 148 -0.33 -1.59 3.00
N ALA A 149 -1.61 -1.39 3.25
CA ALA A 149 -2.07 -0.28 4.07
C ALA A 149 -3.14 -0.76 5.05
N CYS A 150 -3.08 -0.27 6.29
CA CYS A 150 -4.08 -0.56 7.30
C CYS A 150 -4.29 0.61 8.25
N GLY A 151 -5.39 0.58 8.99
CA GLY A 151 -5.67 1.55 10.03
C GLY A 151 -6.81 1.09 10.93
N LYS A 152 -6.67 1.34 12.23
CA LYS A 152 -7.67 1.08 13.28
C LYS A 152 -8.70 2.21 13.36
N ASP A 153 -9.42 2.46 12.24
CA ASP A 153 -10.46 3.48 12.23
C ASP A 153 -11.65 3.09 13.13
N GLY A 154 -12.25 4.09 13.77
CA GLY A 154 -13.44 3.92 14.61
C GLY A 154 -13.17 3.45 16.05
N ILE A 155 -11.93 3.17 16.42
CA ILE A 155 -11.55 2.79 17.78
C ILE A 155 -11.41 4.03 18.68
N TYR A 156 -10.78 5.06 18.15
CA TYR A 156 -10.55 6.31 18.88
C TYR A 156 -11.35 7.45 18.23
N ARG A 157 -11.96 8.29 19.08
CA ARG A 157 -12.72 9.45 18.60
C ARG A 157 -11.80 10.42 17.87
N ASN A 158 -12.21 10.91 16.71
CA ASN A 158 -11.48 11.84 15.83
C ASN A 158 -10.14 11.33 15.28
N ILE A 159 -9.74 10.10 15.59
CA ILE A 159 -8.52 9.49 15.07
C ILE A 159 -8.89 8.63 13.86
N HIS A 160 -8.35 8.99 12.71
CA HIS A 160 -8.63 8.35 11.42
C HIS A 160 -7.33 7.84 10.76
N PRO A 161 -6.74 6.76 11.29
CA PRO A 161 -5.41 6.30 10.84
C PRO A 161 -5.35 6.00 9.35
N SER A 162 -6.39 5.39 8.77
CA SER A 162 -6.42 5.11 7.31
C SER A 162 -6.36 6.39 6.46
N SER A 163 -6.94 7.50 6.96
CA SER A 163 -6.86 8.78 6.25
C SER A 163 -5.47 9.40 6.33
N VAL A 164 -4.83 9.30 7.49
CA VAL A 164 -3.44 9.75 7.68
C VAL A 164 -2.48 8.88 6.86
N THR A 165 -2.64 7.57 6.92
CA THR A 165 -1.83 6.60 6.13
C THR A 165 -1.82 6.96 4.64
N LYS A 166 -2.99 7.23 4.05
CA LYS A 166 -3.11 7.63 2.64
C LYS A 166 -2.59 9.02 2.32
N TYR A 167 -2.39 9.86 3.32
CA TYR A 167 -1.85 11.21 3.17
C TYR A 167 -0.33 11.23 3.19
N ILE A 168 0.29 10.31 3.92
CA ILE A 168 1.74 10.23 4.08
C ILE A 168 2.42 9.29 3.07
N GLY A 169 1.67 8.36 2.44
CA GLY A 169 2.13 7.44 1.38
C GLY A 169 2.09 8.08 0.02
#